data_15884e07c4ebe9c32c2a1bf075c68d49
#
_entry.id   15884e07c4ebe9c32c2a1bf075c68d49
#
_cell.length_a   1.000
_cell.length_b   1.000
_cell.length_c   1.000
_cell.angle_alpha   90.00
_cell.angle_beta   90.00
_cell.angle_gamma   90.00
#
_symmetry.space_group_name_H-M   'P 1'
#
loop_
_entity.id
_entity.type
_entity.pdbx_description
1 polymer ?
#
loop_
_entity_poly.entity_id
_entity_poly.type
_entity_poly.pdbx_seq_one_letter_code
_entity_poly.pdbx_strand_id
1 'polypeptide(L)'
;PAVLFMIPIIIGSLLQFFFYGYSLIWLGVSIGMISLFINVQKEAAYVDILSGLYNRQYFNNILLMHSKNGGAADALAGIMLDIDNLKSINDRFGHAEGDEAISIAGRILRAAVGHQGVLCRLGGDEFIILMHINSQKEIGELVDIIKAQVTQFNESGKKPYEIHFSMGYSIYQNEHGSIDDFIKKIDASMYEDKKRRIGAGILPDRRHHC
;
A
#
# COMPACT_ATOMS: atom_id res chain seq x y z
N PRO A 1 -18.32 10.66 5.74
CA PRO A 1 -17.81 10.45 7.12
C PRO A 1 -18.07 11.68 8.00
N ALA A 2 -17.78 12.91 7.53
CA ALA A 2 -17.92 14.14 8.29
C ALA A 2 -19.36 14.43 8.81
N VAL A 3 -20.39 13.90 8.18
CA VAL A 3 -21.79 14.12 8.57
C VAL A 3 -22.19 13.23 9.77
N LEU A 4 -21.56 12.08 9.94
CA LEU A 4 -21.92 11.10 10.99
C LEU A 4 -21.69 11.65 12.41
N PHE A 5 -20.69 12.53 12.61
CA PHE A 5 -20.45 13.11 13.95
C PHE A 5 -21.53 14.11 14.38
N MET A 6 -22.30 14.67 13.43
CA MET A 6 -23.39 15.60 13.74
C MET A 6 -24.64 14.87 14.24
N ILE A 7 -24.83 13.59 13.94
CA ILE A 7 -26.02 12.83 14.33
C ILE A 7 -26.23 12.81 15.84
N PRO A 8 -25.24 12.49 16.70
CA PRO A 8 -25.42 12.54 18.16
C PRO A 8 -25.76 13.93 18.68
N ILE A 9 -25.24 14.98 18.07
CA ILE A 9 -25.51 16.39 18.46
C ILE A 9 -26.96 16.74 18.16
N ILE A 10 -27.46 16.36 16.98
CA ILE A 10 -28.85 16.59 16.56
C ILE A 10 -29.81 15.83 17.48
N ILE A 11 -29.52 14.55 17.76
CA ILE A 11 -30.32 13.73 18.66
C ILE A 11 -30.33 14.32 20.07
N GLY A 12 -29.17 14.72 20.61
CA GLY A 12 -29.07 15.35 21.92
C GLY A 12 -29.87 16.65 22.02
N SER A 13 -29.85 17.49 20.98
CA SER A 13 -30.62 18.73 20.90
C SER A 13 -32.12 18.45 20.85
N LEU A 14 -32.59 17.48 20.10
CA LEU A 14 -33.99 17.08 20.02
C LEU A 14 -34.50 16.52 21.37
N LEU A 15 -33.71 15.65 22.01
CA LEU A 15 -34.05 15.06 23.30
C LEU A 15 -34.11 16.14 24.41
N GLN A 16 -33.25 17.13 24.36
CA GLN A 16 -33.29 18.24 25.33
C GLN A 16 -34.58 19.06 25.28
N PHE A 17 -35.26 19.12 24.13
CA PHE A 17 -36.54 19.77 23.99
C PHE A 17 -37.64 19.06 24.82
N PHE A 18 -37.56 17.71 24.91
CA PHE A 18 -38.54 16.91 25.67
C PHE A 18 -38.16 16.74 27.15
N PHE A 19 -36.87 16.77 27.45
CA PHE A 19 -36.35 16.55 28.81
C PHE A 19 -35.72 17.84 29.36
N TYR A 20 -36.56 18.84 29.64
CA TYR A 20 -36.13 20.10 30.20
C TYR A 20 -35.49 19.92 31.59
N GLY A 21 -34.26 20.42 31.75
CA GLY A 21 -33.51 20.33 33.01
C GLY A 21 -32.27 19.37 32.93
N TYR A 22 -32.11 18.61 31.84
CA TYR A 22 -30.93 17.79 31.59
C TYR A 22 -30.13 18.38 30.41
N SER A 23 -28.83 18.57 30.59
CA SER A 23 -27.95 19.13 29.51
C SER A 23 -27.54 18.03 28.48
N LEU A 24 -28.53 17.44 27.79
CA LEU A 24 -28.32 16.32 26.86
C LEU A 24 -27.53 16.73 25.62
N ILE A 25 -27.53 17.99 25.26
CA ILE A 25 -26.73 18.52 24.14
C ILE A 25 -25.23 18.29 24.35
N TRP A 26 -24.74 18.47 25.58
CA TRP A 26 -23.32 18.26 25.90
C TRP A 26 -22.92 16.79 25.79
N LEU A 27 -23.83 15.87 26.12
CA LEU A 27 -23.61 14.44 25.89
C LEU A 27 -23.51 14.14 24.39
N GLY A 28 -24.41 14.69 23.59
CA GLY A 28 -24.36 14.57 22.13
C GLY A 28 -23.07 15.12 21.52
N VAL A 29 -22.63 16.29 21.99
CA VAL A 29 -21.34 16.90 21.58
C VAL A 29 -20.16 16.01 21.95
N SER A 30 -20.13 15.47 23.18
CA SER A 30 -19.05 14.59 23.62
C SER A 30 -18.96 13.32 22.79
N ILE A 31 -20.08 12.66 22.50
CA ILE A 31 -20.13 11.48 21.63
C ILE A 31 -19.71 11.82 20.21
N GLY A 32 -20.15 12.97 19.67
CA GLY A 32 -19.73 13.45 18.36
C GLY A 32 -18.22 13.68 18.28
N MET A 33 -17.64 14.35 19.27
CA MET A 33 -16.19 14.60 19.34
C MET A 33 -15.38 13.29 19.43
N ILE A 34 -15.83 12.34 20.24
CA ILE A 34 -15.19 11.02 20.33
C ILE A 34 -15.28 10.30 18.99
N SER A 35 -16.43 10.32 18.34
CA SER A 35 -16.62 9.71 17.01
C SER A 35 -15.71 10.35 15.97
N LEU A 36 -15.59 11.67 15.95
CA LEU A 36 -14.68 12.41 15.07
C LEU A 36 -13.22 12.01 15.35
N PHE A 37 -12.81 11.99 16.61
CA PHE A 37 -11.46 11.61 17.03
C PHE A 37 -11.12 10.19 16.58
N ILE A 38 -12.02 9.22 16.78
CA ILE A 38 -11.82 7.83 16.33
C ILE A 38 -11.68 7.76 14.80
N ASN A 39 -12.47 8.53 14.05
CA ASN A 39 -12.37 8.55 12.59
C ASN A 39 -11.04 9.14 12.11
N VAL A 40 -10.58 10.23 12.69
CA VAL A 40 -9.27 10.83 12.38
C VAL A 40 -8.13 9.86 12.70
N GLN A 41 -8.19 9.20 13.85
CA GLN A 41 -7.21 8.17 14.23
C GLN A 41 -7.18 6.99 13.25
N LYS A 42 -8.34 6.55 12.74
CA LYS A 42 -8.41 5.47 11.76
C LYS A 42 -7.77 5.85 10.43
N GLU A 43 -7.95 7.06 9.95
CA GLU A 43 -7.31 7.53 8.71
C GLU A 43 -5.79 7.62 8.86
N ALA A 44 -5.30 8.13 9.99
CA ALA A 44 -3.87 8.16 10.31
C ALA A 44 -3.26 6.75 10.45
N ALA A 45 -4.07 5.77 10.90
CA ALA A 45 -3.64 4.38 11.06
C ALA A 45 -3.45 3.62 9.73
N TYR A 46 -3.78 4.21 8.58
CA TYR A 46 -3.66 3.55 7.26
C TYR A 46 -2.37 3.88 6.51
N VAL A 47 -1.52 4.75 7.02
CA VAL A 47 -0.27 5.14 6.38
C VAL A 47 0.91 4.45 7.07
N ASP A 48 1.82 3.90 6.27
CA ASP A 48 3.13 3.43 6.73
C ASP A 48 4.08 4.59 6.90
N ILE A 49 4.62 4.77 8.11
CA ILE A 49 5.42 5.93 8.50
C ILE A 49 6.74 6.01 7.71
N LEU A 50 7.37 4.87 7.39
CA LEU A 50 8.65 4.85 6.69
C LEU A 50 8.52 5.17 5.21
N SER A 51 7.64 4.48 4.52
CA SER A 51 7.46 4.66 3.07
C SER A 51 6.55 5.84 2.71
N GLY A 52 5.72 6.30 3.65
CA GLY A 52 4.67 7.29 3.43
C GLY A 52 3.52 6.78 2.54
N LEU A 53 3.51 5.50 2.16
CA LEU A 53 2.46 4.84 1.39
C LEU A 53 1.37 4.31 2.33
N TYR A 54 0.29 3.76 1.75
CA TYR A 54 -0.67 3.03 2.58
C TYR A 54 -0.05 1.77 3.15
N ASN A 55 -0.56 1.32 4.30
CA ASN A 55 -0.08 0.12 4.96
C ASN A 55 -0.92 -1.12 4.60
N ARG A 56 -0.52 -2.29 5.12
CA ARG A 56 -1.20 -3.57 4.93
C ARG A 56 -2.68 -3.54 5.36
N GLN A 57 -3.02 -2.77 6.39
CA GLN A 57 -4.39 -2.69 6.86
C GLN A 57 -5.30 -2.01 5.83
N TYR A 58 -4.83 -0.94 5.20
CA TYR A 58 -5.54 -0.28 4.11
C TYR A 58 -5.70 -1.20 2.89
N PHE A 59 -4.65 -1.90 2.50
CA PHE A 59 -4.69 -2.91 1.44
C PHE A 59 -5.77 -3.96 1.69
N ASN A 60 -5.81 -4.57 2.89
CA ASN A 60 -6.83 -5.55 3.26
C ASN A 60 -8.25 -4.99 3.16
N ASN A 61 -8.46 -3.72 3.53
CA ASN A 61 -9.76 -3.07 3.41
C ASN A 61 -10.20 -2.93 1.94
N ILE A 62 -9.27 -2.59 1.04
CA ILE A 62 -9.56 -2.50 -0.40
C ILE A 62 -9.99 -3.87 -0.95
N LEU A 63 -9.25 -4.93 -0.62
CA LEU A 63 -9.60 -6.28 -1.05
C LEU A 63 -11.00 -6.69 -0.56
N LEU A 64 -11.33 -6.40 0.69
CA LEU A 64 -12.66 -6.68 1.24
C LEU A 64 -13.78 -5.91 0.53
N MET A 65 -13.52 -4.65 0.14
CA MET A 65 -14.47 -3.86 -0.63
C MET A 65 -14.70 -4.43 -2.03
N HIS A 66 -13.62 -4.82 -2.72
CA HIS A 66 -13.70 -5.47 -4.03
C HIS A 66 -14.44 -6.80 -3.99
N SER A 67 -14.18 -7.64 -3.00
CA SER A 67 -14.86 -8.92 -2.82
C SER A 67 -16.37 -8.76 -2.60
N LYS A 68 -16.80 -7.72 -1.88
CA LYS A 68 -18.23 -7.46 -1.59
C LYS A 68 -19.00 -6.87 -2.78
N ASN A 69 -18.34 -6.11 -3.63
CA ASN A 69 -18.99 -5.43 -4.75
C ASN A 69 -19.14 -6.32 -6.00
N GLY A 70 -18.92 -7.63 -5.88
CA GLY A 70 -19.13 -8.59 -6.95
C GLY A 70 -18.23 -8.40 -8.16
N GLY A 71 -17.03 -7.81 -7.96
CA GLY A 71 -16.07 -7.60 -9.04
C GLY A 71 -16.66 -6.75 -10.16
N ALA A 72 -17.08 -5.51 -9.84
CA ALA A 72 -17.57 -4.59 -10.85
C ALA A 72 -16.58 -4.49 -12.03
N ALA A 73 -17.11 -4.44 -13.20
CA ALA A 73 -16.60 -4.51 -14.56
C ALA A 73 -15.22 -3.92 -14.92
N ASP A 74 -14.50 -3.32 -13.99
CA ASP A 74 -13.19 -2.70 -14.25
C ASP A 74 -12.06 -3.67 -13.91
N ALA A 75 -11.21 -3.94 -14.89
CA ALA A 75 -10.05 -4.81 -14.72
C ALA A 75 -9.10 -4.22 -13.65
N LEU A 76 -8.97 -4.92 -12.52
CA LEU A 76 -8.01 -4.57 -11.48
C LEU A 76 -6.65 -5.18 -11.83
N ALA A 77 -5.64 -4.35 -11.95
CA ALA A 77 -4.27 -4.81 -12.08
C ALA A 77 -3.54 -4.70 -10.75
N GLY A 78 -2.62 -5.63 -10.50
CA GLY A 78 -1.74 -5.63 -9.35
C GLY A 78 -0.29 -5.83 -9.76
N ILE A 79 0.61 -5.08 -9.11
CA ILE A 79 2.05 -5.26 -9.22
C ILE A 79 2.58 -5.44 -7.80
N MET A 80 3.19 -6.58 -7.49
CA MET A 80 3.90 -6.79 -6.24
C MET A 80 5.39 -6.57 -6.45
N LEU A 81 6.02 -5.92 -5.49
CA LEU A 81 7.42 -5.56 -5.54
C LEU A 81 8.10 -5.90 -4.20
N ASP A 82 9.33 -6.35 -4.27
CA ASP A 82 10.19 -6.64 -3.11
C ASP A 82 11.52 -5.92 -3.32
N ILE A 83 11.98 -5.14 -2.30
CA ILE A 83 13.30 -4.51 -2.36
C ILE A 83 14.37 -5.60 -2.26
N ASP A 84 15.14 -5.74 -3.31
CA ASP A 84 16.22 -6.73 -3.35
C ASP A 84 17.32 -6.39 -2.34
N ASN A 85 17.74 -7.40 -1.58
CA ASN A 85 18.88 -7.30 -0.67
C ASN A 85 18.79 -6.23 0.44
N LEU A 86 17.59 -5.81 0.86
CA LEU A 86 17.42 -4.85 1.96
C LEU A 86 18.18 -5.28 3.23
N LYS A 87 18.23 -6.59 3.52
CA LYS A 87 19.03 -7.12 4.63
C LYS A 87 20.51 -6.78 4.48
N SER A 88 21.08 -6.88 3.28
CA SER A 88 22.49 -6.53 3.03
C SER A 88 22.74 -5.03 3.23
N ILE A 89 21.77 -4.17 2.89
CA ILE A 89 21.85 -2.73 3.19
C ILE A 89 21.89 -2.53 4.72
N ASN A 90 20.98 -3.17 5.46
CA ASN A 90 20.96 -3.12 6.92
C ASN A 90 22.28 -3.61 7.55
N ASP A 91 22.77 -4.76 7.09
CA ASP A 91 23.96 -5.39 7.65
C ASP A 91 25.24 -4.57 7.39
N ARG A 92 25.33 -3.86 6.24
CA ARG A 92 26.52 -3.07 5.85
C ARG A 92 26.47 -1.62 6.29
N PHE A 93 25.31 -1.00 6.31
CA PHE A 93 25.15 0.44 6.51
C PHE A 93 24.30 0.79 7.74
N GLY A 94 23.73 -0.22 8.41
CA GLY A 94 22.87 -0.06 9.58
C GLY A 94 21.38 0.09 9.24
N HIS A 95 20.52 -0.14 10.23
CA HIS A 95 19.07 -0.10 10.08
C HIS A 95 18.54 1.26 9.64
N ALA A 96 19.18 2.36 10.04
CA ALA A 96 18.78 3.70 9.61
C ALA A 96 18.87 3.89 8.07
N GLU A 97 19.89 3.30 7.43
CA GLU A 97 20.03 3.33 5.98
C GLU A 97 19.04 2.36 5.29
N GLY A 98 18.70 1.24 5.94
CA GLY A 98 17.61 0.38 5.46
C GLY A 98 16.26 1.06 5.52
N ASP A 99 15.96 1.79 6.58
CA ASP A 99 14.75 2.60 6.70
C ASP A 99 14.69 3.71 5.62
N GLU A 100 15.83 4.35 5.35
CA GLU A 100 15.94 5.33 4.26
C GLU A 100 15.77 4.67 2.89
N ALA A 101 16.27 3.44 2.68
CA ALA A 101 16.04 2.69 1.44
C ALA A 101 14.55 2.42 1.21
N ILE A 102 13.80 2.05 2.26
CA ILE A 102 12.35 1.89 2.22
C ILE A 102 11.66 3.21 1.89
N SER A 103 12.09 4.32 2.48
CA SER A 103 11.56 5.66 2.21
C SER A 103 11.80 6.07 0.75
N ILE A 104 13.01 5.82 0.23
CA ILE A 104 13.36 6.08 -1.17
C ILE A 104 12.50 5.23 -2.11
N ALA A 105 12.35 3.93 -1.83
CA ALA A 105 11.48 3.03 -2.58
C ALA A 105 10.04 3.59 -2.65
N GLY A 106 9.49 4.02 -1.52
CA GLY A 106 8.16 4.64 -1.48
C GLY A 106 8.06 5.90 -2.35
N ARG A 107 9.09 6.76 -2.36
CA ARG A 107 9.13 7.96 -3.22
C ARG A 107 9.21 7.62 -4.71
N ILE A 108 10.05 6.64 -5.09
CA ILE A 108 10.18 6.15 -6.46
C ILE A 108 8.83 5.62 -6.97
N LEU A 109 8.21 4.73 -6.20
CA LEU A 109 6.92 4.14 -6.58
C LEU A 109 5.82 5.20 -6.70
N ARG A 110 5.78 6.17 -5.77
CA ARG A 110 4.81 7.27 -5.83
C ARG A 110 5.02 8.15 -7.05
N ALA A 111 6.26 8.44 -7.44
CA ALA A 111 6.57 9.22 -8.63
C ALA A 111 6.18 8.48 -9.91
N ALA A 112 6.36 7.15 -9.96
CA ALA A 112 6.01 6.32 -11.11
C ALA A 112 4.49 6.18 -11.31
N VAL A 113 3.74 5.95 -10.22
CA VAL A 113 2.29 5.66 -10.27
C VAL A 113 1.44 6.93 -10.26
N GLY A 114 1.91 8.00 -9.63
CA GLY A 114 1.16 9.25 -9.48
C GLY A 114 -0.12 9.04 -8.67
N HIS A 115 -1.25 9.53 -9.22
CA HIS A 115 -2.59 9.42 -8.61
C HIS A 115 -3.45 8.30 -9.21
N GLN A 116 -2.90 7.49 -10.12
CA GLN A 116 -3.67 6.50 -10.88
C GLN A 116 -3.87 5.18 -10.17
N GLY A 117 -3.19 4.97 -9.04
CA GLY A 117 -3.22 3.70 -8.31
C GLY A 117 -3.10 3.84 -6.81
N VAL A 118 -3.41 2.76 -6.12
CA VAL A 118 -3.22 2.62 -4.68
C VAL A 118 -1.90 1.90 -4.44
N LEU A 119 -1.01 2.56 -3.69
CA LEU A 119 0.30 2.04 -3.32
C LEU A 119 0.30 1.69 -1.84
N CYS A 120 0.62 0.45 -1.52
CA CYS A 120 0.73 -0.02 -0.15
C CYS A 120 2.09 -0.66 0.10
N ARG A 121 2.61 -0.49 1.32
CA ARG A 121 3.66 -1.34 1.87
C ARG A 121 3.02 -2.43 2.71
N LEU A 122 3.30 -3.69 2.39
CA LEU A 122 2.73 -4.84 3.10
C LEU A 122 3.51 -5.20 4.36
N GLY A 123 4.78 -4.82 4.42
CA GLY A 123 5.69 -5.02 5.55
C GLY A 123 7.10 -5.33 5.07
N GLY A 124 8.11 -5.10 5.90
CA GLY A 124 9.50 -5.36 5.52
C GLY A 124 9.90 -4.63 4.23
N ASP A 125 10.23 -5.41 3.23
CA ASP A 125 10.67 -5.02 1.89
C ASP A 125 9.58 -5.13 0.81
N GLU A 126 8.33 -5.52 1.18
CA GLU A 126 7.24 -5.83 0.27
C GLU A 126 6.30 -4.64 0.02
N PHE A 127 6.02 -4.36 -1.24
CA PHE A 127 5.09 -3.34 -1.70
C PHE A 127 4.08 -3.92 -2.68
N ILE A 128 2.91 -3.28 -2.78
CA ILE A 128 1.91 -3.61 -3.79
C ILE A 128 1.30 -2.35 -4.38
N ILE A 129 1.09 -2.38 -5.68
CA ILE A 129 0.36 -1.38 -6.45
C ILE A 129 -0.93 -2.03 -6.93
N LEU A 130 -2.07 -1.41 -6.66
CA LEU A 130 -3.37 -1.78 -7.23
C LEU A 130 -3.88 -0.61 -8.06
N MET A 131 -4.32 -0.88 -9.29
CA MET A 131 -4.83 0.15 -10.17
C MET A 131 -5.82 -0.43 -11.19
N HIS A 132 -6.67 0.43 -11.73
CA HIS A 132 -7.54 0.06 -12.84
C HIS A 132 -6.76 0.22 -14.14
N ILE A 133 -6.53 -0.90 -14.83
CA ILE A 133 -5.80 -0.96 -16.10
C ILE A 133 -6.58 -1.84 -17.06
N ASN A 134 -6.70 -1.41 -18.30
CA ASN A 134 -7.47 -2.09 -19.33
C ASN A 134 -6.64 -3.05 -20.18
N SER A 135 -5.32 -3.03 -20.09
CA SER A 135 -4.47 -3.86 -20.94
C SER A 135 -3.16 -4.29 -20.27
N GLN A 136 -2.68 -5.47 -20.67
CA GLN A 136 -1.35 -5.98 -20.29
C GLN A 136 -0.22 -5.03 -20.71
N LYS A 137 -0.41 -4.27 -21.78
CA LYS A 137 0.57 -3.29 -22.28
C LYS A 137 0.77 -2.15 -21.29
N GLU A 138 -0.32 -1.61 -20.73
CA GLU A 138 -0.25 -0.51 -19.75
C GLU A 138 0.49 -0.92 -18.47
N ILE A 139 0.33 -2.19 -18.03
CA ILE A 139 1.12 -2.70 -16.89
C ILE A 139 2.61 -2.74 -17.25
N GLY A 140 2.93 -3.23 -18.45
CA GLY A 140 4.32 -3.28 -18.94
C GLY A 140 4.95 -1.89 -18.97
N GLU A 141 4.24 -0.90 -19.49
CA GLU A 141 4.69 0.49 -19.52
C GLU A 141 4.95 1.05 -18.11
N LEU A 142 4.06 0.76 -17.14
CA LEU A 142 4.28 1.17 -15.75
C LEU A 142 5.51 0.50 -15.13
N VAL A 143 5.68 -0.81 -15.37
CA VAL A 143 6.88 -1.54 -14.90
C VAL A 143 8.16 -0.91 -15.47
N ASP A 144 8.15 -0.51 -16.74
CA ASP A 144 9.29 0.14 -17.36
C ASP A 144 9.53 1.56 -16.82
N ILE A 145 8.47 2.31 -16.49
CA ILE A 145 8.59 3.60 -15.78
C ILE A 145 9.23 3.39 -14.40
N ILE A 146 8.79 2.39 -13.63
CA ILE A 146 9.39 2.09 -12.31
C ILE A 146 10.88 1.77 -12.47
N LYS A 147 11.25 0.92 -13.43
CA LYS A 147 12.66 0.58 -13.70
C LYS A 147 13.48 1.82 -14.07
N ALA A 148 12.95 2.69 -14.91
CA ALA A 148 13.61 3.93 -15.29
C ALA A 148 13.86 4.87 -14.11
N GLN A 149 12.88 5.01 -13.20
CA GLN A 149 13.02 5.80 -11.97
C GLN A 149 14.07 5.20 -11.02
N VAL A 150 14.12 3.88 -10.89
CA VAL A 150 15.13 3.16 -10.11
C VAL A 150 16.53 3.42 -10.71
N THR A 151 16.70 3.26 -12.01
CA THR A 151 17.97 3.51 -12.71
C THR A 151 18.43 4.95 -12.50
N GLN A 152 17.54 5.92 -12.70
CA GLN A 152 17.84 7.33 -12.49
C GLN A 152 18.29 7.63 -11.04
N PHE A 153 17.64 6.99 -10.05
CA PHE A 153 18.06 7.13 -8.66
C PHE A 153 19.45 6.55 -8.45
N ASN A 154 19.73 5.34 -8.91
CA ASN A 154 20.99 4.64 -8.71
C ASN A 154 22.15 5.40 -9.42
N GLU A 155 21.94 5.88 -10.64
CA GLU A 155 22.91 6.70 -11.39
C GLU A 155 23.21 8.03 -10.71
N SER A 156 22.31 8.56 -9.89
CA SER A 156 22.55 9.80 -9.15
C SER A 156 23.67 9.70 -8.10
N GLY A 157 24.08 8.50 -7.71
CA GLY A 157 25.14 8.23 -6.71
C GLY A 157 24.89 8.80 -5.33
N LYS A 158 23.65 9.14 -4.99
CA LYS A 158 23.28 9.80 -3.72
C LYS A 158 23.44 8.88 -2.50
N LYS A 159 23.44 7.57 -2.72
CA LYS A 159 23.60 6.56 -1.66
C LYS A 159 24.74 5.61 -1.99
N PRO A 160 25.40 5.01 -0.99
CA PRO A 160 26.48 4.04 -1.20
C PRO A 160 25.98 2.64 -1.57
N TYR A 161 24.69 2.51 -1.84
CA TYR A 161 24.02 1.28 -2.30
C TYR A 161 23.03 1.59 -3.41
N GLU A 162 22.68 0.58 -4.16
CA GLU A 162 21.65 0.64 -5.19
C GLU A 162 20.34 0.05 -4.69
N ILE A 163 19.23 0.58 -5.20
CA ILE A 163 17.89 0.03 -5.00
C ILE A 163 17.51 -0.77 -6.23
N HIS A 164 17.02 -1.97 -6.02
CA HIS A 164 16.44 -2.81 -7.06
C HIS A 164 15.16 -3.46 -6.54
N PHE A 165 14.26 -3.79 -7.46
CA PHE A 165 13.02 -4.52 -7.13
C PHE A 165 12.94 -5.82 -7.91
N SER A 166 12.56 -6.89 -7.25
CA SER A 166 11.92 -8.04 -7.89
C SER A 166 10.43 -7.73 -8.05
N MET A 167 9.86 -7.98 -9.24
CA MET A 167 8.50 -7.56 -9.56
C MET A 167 7.69 -8.68 -10.18
N GLY A 168 6.44 -8.83 -9.72
CA GLY A 168 5.44 -9.69 -10.34
C GLY A 168 4.15 -8.93 -10.57
N TYR A 169 3.43 -9.21 -11.65
CA TYR A 169 2.20 -8.53 -11.96
C TYR A 169 1.17 -9.41 -12.67
N SER A 170 -0.10 -9.07 -12.52
CA SER A 170 -1.22 -9.73 -13.19
C SER A 170 -2.42 -8.79 -13.29
N ILE A 171 -3.35 -9.14 -14.16
CA ILE A 171 -4.69 -8.51 -14.23
C ILE A 171 -5.69 -9.46 -13.58
N TYR A 172 -6.53 -8.95 -12.70
CA TYR A 172 -7.67 -9.65 -12.16
C TYR A 172 -8.80 -9.64 -13.18
N GLN A 173 -9.27 -10.82 -13.54
CA GLN A 173 -10.46 -11.00 -14.36
C GLN A 173 -11.43 -11.87 -13.58
N ASN A 174 -12.63 -11.37 -13.35
CA ASN A 174 -13.64 -12.00 -12.49
C ASN A 174 -13.99 -13.45 -12.89
N GLU A 175 -13.72 -13.80 -14.15
CA GLU A 175 -13.94 -15.14 -14.71
C GLU A 175 -12.89 -16.16 -14.26
N HIS A 176 -11.80 -15.76 -13.60
CA HIS A 176 -10.61 -16.58 -13.39
C HIS A 176 -10.27 -16.88 -11.92
N GLY A 177 -11.19 -16.67 -10.97
CA GLY A 177 -10.97 -17.04 -9.57
C GLY A 177 -11.22 -15.91 -8.55
N SER A 178 -10.88 -16.17 -7.31
CA SER A 178 -11.05 -15.21 -6.21
C SER A 178 -9.97 -14.10 -6.26
N ILE A 179 -10.23 -12.99 -5.56
CA ILE A 179 -9.24 -11.94 -5.36
C ILE A 179 -7.98 -12.47 -4.65
N ASP A 180 -8.15 -13.47 -3.77
CA ASP A 180 -7.04 -14.12 -3.09
C ASP A 180 -6.15 -14.94 -4.05
N ASP A 181 -6.75 -15.60 -5.05
CA ASP A 181 -6.00 -16.32 -6.08
C ASP A 181 -5.23 -15.36 -6.99
N PHE A 182 -5.82 -14.20 -7.28
CA PHE A 182 -5.14 -13.13 -8.00
C PHE A 182 -3.89 -12.64 -7.23
N ILE A 183 -4.01 -12.37 -5.93
CA ILE A 183 -2.87 -11.95 -5.11
C ILE A 183 -1.78 -13.03 -5.07
N LYS A 184 -2.15 -14.32 -4.88
CA LYS A 184 -1.20 -15.43 -4.92
C LYS A 184 -0.48 -15.54 -6.27
N LYS A 185 -1.19 -15.28 -7.38
CA LYS A 185 -0.60 -15.29 -8.71
C LYS A 185 0.44 -14.20 -8.91
N ILE A 186 0.18 -12.99 -8.40
CA ILE A 186 1.13 -11.88 -8.45
C ILE A 186 2.37 -12.20 -7.61
N ASP A 187 2.17 -12.71 -6.39
CA ASP A 187 3.24 -13.10 -5.48
C ASP A 187 4.14 -14.18 -6.10
N ALA A 188 3.53 -15.23 -6.66
CA ALA A 188 4.27 -16.28 -7.37
C ALA A 188 5.09 -15.72 -8.55
N SER A 189 4.52 -14.77 -9.32
CA SER A 189 5.22 -14.10 -10.42
C SER A 189 6.42 -13.29 -9.94
N MET A 190 6.28 -12.55 -8.83
CA MET A 190 7.38 -11.81 -8.20
C MET A 190 8.50 -12.76 -7.71
N TYR A 191 8.12 -13.86 -7.09
CA TYR A 191 9.07 -14.85 -6.61
C TYR A 191 9.85 -15.52 -7.75
N GLU A 192 9.21 -15.79 -8.89
CA GLU A 192 9.88 -16.30 -10.10
C GLU A 192 10.86 -15.25 -10.70
N ASP A 193 10.50 -13.96 -10.69
CA ASP A 193 11.41 -12.91 -11.10
C ASP A 193 12.64 -12.84 -10.18
N LYS A 194 12.43 -12.90 -8.86
CA LYS A 194 13.50 -12.94 -7.86
C LYS A 194 14.45 -14.13 -8.07
N LYS A 195 13.91 -15.34 -8.30
CA LYS A 195 14.71 -16.54 -8.61
C LYS A 195 15.52 -16.37 -9.87
N ARG A 196 14.94 -15.84 -10.93
CA ARG A 196 15.60 -15.61 -12.22
C ARG A 196 16.78 -14.65 -12.05
N ARG A 197 16.63 -13.58 -11.27
CA ARG A 197 17.68 -12.60 -10.99
C ARG A 197 18.82 -13.19 -10.14
N ILE A 198 18.49 -14.08 -9.20
CA ILE A 198 19.50 -14.86 -8.45
C ILE A 198 20.24 -15.80 -9.40
N GLY A 199 19.53 -16.56 -10.23
CA GLY A 199 20.13 -17.49 -11.19
C GLY A 199 20.98 -16.82 -12.26
N ALA A 200 20.69 -15.58 -12.62
CA ALA A 200 21.49 -14.76 -13.53
C ALA A 200 22.71 -14.09 -12.86
N GLY A 201 22.93 -14.30 -11.55
CA GLY A 201 24.00 -13.67 -10.79
C GLY A 201 23.82 -12.18 -10.51
N ILE A 202 22.61 -11.65 -10.76
CA ILE A 202 22.25 -10.25 -10.49
C ILE A 202 22.02 -10.04 -8.99
N LEU A 203 21.48 -11.07 -8.31
CA LEU A 203 21.24 -11.07 -6.87
C LEU A 203 22.04 -12.19 -6.19
N PRO A 204 22.58 -11.96 -4.97
CA PRO A 204 23.24 -13.02 -4.22
C PRO A 204 22.24 -14.08 -3.74
N ASP A 205 22.62 -15.36 -3.83
CA ASP A 205 21.83 -16.46 -3.25
C ASP A 205 21.99 -16.47 -1.72
N ARG A 206 20.90 -16.18 -1.01
CA ARG A 206 20.87 -16.12 0.46
C ARG A 206 21.09 -17.50 1.15
N ARG A 207 21.04 -18.62 0.42
CA ARG A 207 21.16 -19.99 0.98
C ARG A 207 22.58 -20.37 1.40
N HIS A 208 23.58 -19.57 1.06
CA HIS A 208 24.99 -19.84 1.36
C HIS A 208 25.58 -19.02 2.53
N HIS A 209 24.74 -18.34 3.33
CA HIS A 209 25.18 -17.57 4.51
C HIS A 209 24.45 -18.05 5.77
N CYS A 210 24.58 -19.34 6.10
CA CYS A 210 24.35 -19.93 7.42
C CYS A 210 25.65 -20.53 7.96
#